data_da5c688e5c7a5030360bc6a06ae129c1
#
_entry.id   da5c688e5c7a5030360bc6a06ae129c1
#
_cell.length_a   1.000
_cell.length_b   1.000
_cell.length_c   1.000
_cell.angle_alpha   90.00
_cell.angle_beta   90.00
_cell.angle_gamma   90.00
#
_symmetry.space_group_name_H-M   'P 1'
#
loop_
_entity.id
_entity.type
_entity.pdbx_description
1 polymer ?
#
loop_
_entity_poly.entity_id
_entity_poly.type
_entity_poly.pdbx_seq_one_letter_code
_entity_poly.pdbx_strand_id
1 'polypeptide(L)'
;VYVTNEAQQVIITQFGRPVGEVVTEAGLHAKLPFIQQANYFEKRFLEWDGVANQVPTRDKRFIWVDTYARWRISDPLLFFQRLRDERGAETRISAILDGETRNSVARHDLVEVVRNSNRDTADILLDAEEETAILEEIQIGRAEIQREIREAAQASLNDLGIELLDVRLKRINYVEEVQVDVFQRMIAERQRIASRYRSEGEGETARIDGERERELQRIQSEAYREAEEIRGQADGEATRIYAAAYNRDANFYAFIKSLETYELTADPSSILILTTDSELLRFVKSKQ
;
A
#
# COMPACT_ATOMS: atom_id res chain seq x y z
N VAL A 1 -1.87 0.79 -68.91
CA VAL A 1 -1.43 -0.30 -68.01
C VAL A 1 -1.15 0.31 -66.67
N TYR A 2 -1.44 -0.39 -65.59
CA TYR A 2 -1.09 -0.07 -64.23
C TYR A 2 -0.61 -1.33 -63.50
N VAL A 3 0.12 -1.16 -62.43
CA VAL A 3 0.68 -2.24 -61.59
C VAL A 3 -0.01 -2.18 -60.23
N THR A 4 -0.48 -3.31 -59.76
CA THR A 4 -0.98 -3.46 -58.40
C THR A 4 0.04 -4.28 -57.59
N ASN A 5 0.39 -3.80 -56.37
CA ASN A 5 1.25 -4.50 -55.44
C ASN A 5 0.39 -5.31 -54.46
N GLU A 6 0.96 -6.35 -53.83
CA GLU A 6 0.31 -7.16 -52.78
C GLU A 6 -0.27 -6.34 -51.59
N ALA A 7 0.41 -5.22 -51.29
CA ALA A 7 0.00 -4.33 -50.21
C ALA A 7 -1.15 -3.37 -50.59
N GLN A 8 -1.55 -3.34 -51.84
CA GLN A 8 -2.49 -2.37 -52.42
C GLN A 8 -3.70 -3.02 -53.03
N GLN A 9 -4.79 -2.28 -53.04
CA GLN A 9 -6.01 -2.61 -53.77
C GLN A 9 -6.39 -1.40 -54.64
N VAL A 10 -6.91 -1.62 -55.80
CA VAL A 10 -7.12 -0.58 -56.81
C VAL A 10 -8.56 -0.54 -57.27
N ILE A 11 -9.11 0.68 -57.32
CA ILE A 11 -10.37 0.99 -57.96
C ILE A 11 -10.13 1.79 -59.21
N ILE A 12 -10.74 1.36 -60.31
CA ILE A 12 -10.73 2.12 -61.56
C ILE A 12 -11.90 3.07 -61.55
N THR A 13 -11.63 4.34 -61.80
CA THR A 13 -12.69 5.37 -61.96
C THR A 13 -12.67 5.91 -63.39
N GLN A 14 -13.86 6.16 -63.89
CA GLN A 14 -14.07 6.78 -65.20
C GLN A 14 -14.90 8.07 -64.99
N PHE A 15 -14.33 9.25 -65.30
CA PHE A 15 -14.94 10.55 -65.01
C PHE A 15 -15.44 10.69 -63.56
N GLY A 16 -14.64 10.15 -62.59
CA GLY A 16 -14.94 10.22 -61.18
C GLY A 16 -15.93 9.13 -60.67
N ARG A 17 -16.46 8.29 -61.52
CA ARG A 17 -17.34 7.17 -61.14
C ARG A 17 -16.54 5.87 -61.11
N PRO A 18 -16.68 5.03 -60.07
CA PRO A 18 -16.05 3.71 -60.06
C PRO A 18 -16.65 2.82 -61.17
N VAL A 19 -15.77 2.12 -61.87
CA VAL A 19 -16.12 1.23 -62.97
C VAL A 19 -15.35 -0.09 -62.83
N GLY A 20 -16.08 -1.21 -62.90
CA GLY A 20 -15.52 -2.55 -62.74
C GLY A 20 -15.42 -2.99 -61.28
N GLU A 21 -14.79 -4.13 -61.08
CA GLU A 21 -14.55 -4.72 -59.76
C GLU A 21 -13.27 -4.17 -59.15
N VAL A 22 -13.16 -4.29 -57.83
CA VAL A 22 -11.95 -3.93 -57.08
C VAL A 22 -10.84 -4.91 -57.41
N VAL A 23 -9.70 -4.41 -57.84
CA VAL A 23 -8.54 -5.22 -58.18
C VAL A 23 -7.68 -5.40 -56.93
N THR A 24 -7.69 -6.61 -56.39
CA THR A 24 -6.94 -6.99 -55.18
C THR A 24 -5.73 -7.87 -55.47
N GLU A 25 -5.64 -8.38 -56.71
CA GLU A 25 -4.54 -9.25 -57.13
C GLU A 25 -3.34 -8.43 -57.62
N ALA A 26 -2.13 -8.82 -57.16
CA ALA A 26 -0.92 -8.20 -57.58
C ALA A 26 -0.63 -8.60 -59.04
N GLY A 27 -0.19 -7.64 -59.85
CA GLY A 27 0.17 -7.87 -61.22
C GLY A 27 -0.01 -6.68 -62.15
N LEU A 28 0.07 -6.96 -63.45
CA LEU A 28 -0.13 -5.99 -64.54
C LEU A 28 -1.60 -6.02 -64.97
N HIS A 29 -2.24 -4.88 -64.90
CA HIS A 29 -3.63 -4.72 -65.31
C HIS A 29 -3.79 -3.66 -66.40
N ALA A 30 -4.79 -3.81 -67.23
CA ALA A 30 -5.06 -2.87 -68.30
C ALA A 30 -6.13 -1.83 -67.86
N LYS A 31 -5.94 -0.56 -68.30
CA LYS A 31 -6.93 0.49 -68.20
C LYS A 31 -7.00 1.28 -69.48
N LEU A 32 -8.11 1.94 -69.78
CA LEU A 32 -8.24 2.85 -70.90
C LEU A 32 -7.43 4.14 -70.61
N PRO A 33 -6.42 4.46 -71.44
CA PRO A 33 -5.65 5.69 -71.25
C PRO A 33 -6.56 6.92 -71.42
N PHE A 34 -6.23 8.00 -70.72
CA PHE A 34 -6.90 9.28 -70.72
C PHE A 34 -8.32 9.33 -70.10
N ILE A 35 -9.06 8.23 -70.07
CA ILE A 35 -10.44 8.16 -69.61
C ILE A 35 -10.54 7.55 -68.20
N GLN A 36 -9.70 6.52 -67.93
CA GLN A 36 -9.73 5.81 -66.67
C GLN A 36 -8.55 6.16 -65.76
N GLN A 37 -8.84 6.38 -64.50
CA GLN A 37 -7.89 6.64 -63.44
C GLN A 37 -7.87 5.47 -62.45
N ALA A 38 -6.68 5.02 -62.06
CA ALA A 38 -6.50 4.03 -61.02
C ALA A 38 -6.31 4.74 -59.69
N ASN A 39 -7.14 4.42 -58.71
CA ASN A 39 -7.03 4.91 -57.36
C ASN A 39 -6.54 3.77 -56.48
N TYR A 40 -5.40 4.00 -55.80
CA TYR A 40 -4.73 3.00 -54.99
C TYR A 40 -5.11 3.21 -53.52
N PHE A 41 -5.43 2.11 -52.84
CA PHE A 41 -5.74 2.07 -51.43
C PHE A 41 -4.87 1.04 -50.75
N GLU A 42 -4.47 1.31 -49.50
CA GLU A 42 -3.70 0.38 -48.68
C GLU A 42 -4.58 -0.81 -48.26
N LYS A 43 -4.07 -2.03 -48.46
CA LYS A 43 -4.76 -3.30 -48.10
C LYS A 43 -4.39 -3.74 -46.68
N ARG A 44 -3.21 -3.32 -46.21
CA ARG A 44 -2.75 -3.60 -44.87
C ARG A 44 -3.52 -2.76 -43.85
N PHE A 45 -3.37 -3.09 -42.57
CA PHE A 45 -3.92 -2.27 -41.53
C PHE A 45 -3.17 -0.93 -41.40
N LEU A 46 -3.93 0.10 -41.14
CA LEU A 46 -3.49 1.46 -40.89
C LEU A 46 -3.67 1.78 -39.40
N GLU A 47 -2.87 2.69 -38.91
CA GLU A 47 -3.01 3.23 -37.57
C GLU A 47 -3.81 4.53 -37.58
N TRP A 48 -4.53 4.74 -36.49
CA TRP A 48 -5.09 6.03 -36.15
C TRP A 48 -4.70 6.36 -34.72
N ASP A 49 -4.05 7.52 -34.52
CA ASP A 49 -3.62 8.02 -33.24
C ASP A 49 -4.43 9.28 -32.91
N GLY A 50 -5.37 9.16 -31.96
CA GLY A 50 -6.24 10.25 -31.55
C GLY A 50 -5.52 11.28 -30.72
N VAL A 51 -6.05 12.49 -30.70
CA VAL A 51 -5.60 13.54 -29.80
C VAL A 51 -6.22 13.30 -28.43
N ALA A 52 -5.46 13.53 -27.37
CA ALA A 52 -5.98 13.40 -26.01
C ALA A 52 -7.18 14.33 -25.78
N ASN A 53 -8.32 13.76 -25.38
CA ASN A 53 -9.57 14.48 -25.14
C ASN A 53 -9.92 14.43 -23.65
N GLN A 54 -10.46 15.53 -23.14
CA GLN A 54 -11.00 15.60 -21.80
C GLN A 54 -12.41 15.00 -21.77
N VAL A 55 -12.61 13.99 -20.94
CA VAL A 55 -13.85 13.22 -20.84
C VAL A 55 -14.29 13.09 -19.39
N PRO A 56 -15.57 13.34 -19.06
CA PRO A 56 -16.11 13.06 -17.73
C PRO A 56 -16.39 11.57 -17.56
N THR A 57 -16.15 11.04 -16.39
CA THR A 57 -16.54 9.70 -15.95
C THR A 57 -17.91 9.71 -15.26
N ARG A 58 -18.49 8.53 -14.99
CA ARG A 58 -19.78 8.42 -14.28
C ARG A 58 -19.74 9.07 -12.90
N ASP A 59 -18.61 8.95 -12.19
CA ASP A 59 -18.34 9.57 -10.89
C ASP A 59 -17.96 11.06 -10.97
N LYS A 60 -18.25 11.70 -12.14
CA LYS A 60 -18.07 13.14 -12.41
C LYS A 60 -16.63 13.63 -12.29
N ARG A 61 -15.66 12.77 -12.49
CA ARG A 61 -14.25 13.14 -12.57
C ARG A 61 -13.86 13.38 -14.02
N PHE A 62 -13.11 14.46 -14.27
CA PHE A 62 -12.58 14.72 -15.59
C PHE A 62 -11.21 14.07 -15.76
N ILE A 63 -11.05 13.36 -16.87
CA ILE A 63 -9.80 12.69 -17.23
C ILE A 63 -9.42 13.01 -18.66
N TRP A 64 -8.11 13.06 -18.93
CA TRP A 64 -7.59 13.07 -20.28
C TRP A 64 -7.44 11.62 -20.77
N VAL A 65 -8.10 11.34 -21.89
CA VAL A 65 -8.05 10.02 -22.51
C VAL A 65 -7.44 10.16 -23.90
N ASP A 66 -6.41 9.38 -24.13
CA ASP A 66 -5.70 9.26 -25.38
C ASP A 66 -6.01 7.89 -25.99
N THR A 67 -6.60 7.88 -27.19
CA THR A 67 -7.14 6.69 -27.84
C THR A 67 -6.34 6.36 -29.09
N TYR A 68 -6.07 5.09 -29.28
CA TYR A 68 -5.36 4.55 -30.44
C TYR A 68 -6.21 3.44 -31.08
N ALA A 69 -6.22 3.38 -32.41
CA ALA A 69 -6.93 2.33 -33.13
C ALA A 69 -6.15 1.80 -34.31
N ARG A 70 -6.42 0.55 -34.67
CA ARG A 70 -5.95 -0.07 -35.91
C ARG A 70 -7.15 -0.42 -36.75
N TRP A 71 -7.11 -0.01 -38.00
CA TRP A 71 -8.20 -0.19 -38.93
C TRP A 71 -7.69 -0.60 -40.29
N ARG A 72 -8.56 -1.12 -41.15
CA ARG A 72 -8.28 -1.43 -42.54
C ARG A 72 -9.47 -1.13 -43.42
N ILE A 73 -9.22 -0.98 -44.71
CA ILE A 73 -10.25 -0.80 -45.71
C ILE A 73 -10.75 -2.20 -46.09
N SER A 74 -11.97 -2.55 -45.66
CA SER A 74 -12.63 -3.86 -45.94
C SER A 74 -13.37 -3.84 -47.25
N ASP A 75 -14.01 -2.72 -47.58
CA ASP A 75 -14.68 -2.51 -48.87
C ASP A 75 -14.18 -1.22 -49.53
N PRO A 76 -13.22 -1.32 -50.46
CA PRO A 76 -12.65 -0.16 -51.12
C PRO A 76 -13.67 0.63 -51.95
N LEU A 77 -14.66 -0.04 -52.52
CA LEU A 77 -15.68 0.63 -53.34
C LEU A 77 -16.57 1.55 -52.47
N LEU A 78 -17.06 1.01 -51.36
CA LEU A 78 -17.86 1.75 -50.42
C LEU A 78 -17.03 2.90 -49.76
N PHE A 79 -15.80 2.58 -49.43
CA PHE A 79 -14.83 3.53 -48.90
C PHE A 79 -14.63 4.71 -49.88
N PHE A 80 -14.33 4.45 -51.14
CA PHE A 80 -14.15 5.51 -52.12
C PHE A 80 -15.43 6.34 -52.34
N GLN A 81 -16.59 5.72 -52.39
CA GLN A 81 -17.86 6.42 -52.55
C GLN A 81 -18.20 7.37 -51.40
N ARG A 82 -17.87 6.99 -50.19
CA ARG A 82 -18.23 7.69 -48.97
C ARG A 82 -17.15 8.68 -48.46
N LEU A 83 -15.89 8.29 -48.59
CA LEU A 83 -14.78 8.99 -47.94
C LEU A 83 -13.76 9.53 -48.95
N ARG A 84 -13.65 8.94 -50.10
CA ARG A 84 -12.75 9.27 -51.21
C ARG A 84 -11.29 8.95 -50.98
N ASP A 85 -10.73 9.38 -49.84
CA ASP A 85 -9.33 9.25 -49.49
C ASP A 85 -9.12 8.92 -48.01
N GLU A 86 -7.88 8.63 -47.63
CA GLU A 86 -7.50 8.26 -46.25
C GLU A 86 -7.69 9.43 -45.29
N ARG A 87 -7.50 10.70 -45.70
CA ARG A 87 -7.74 11.86 -44.84
C ARG A 87 -9.21 12.01 -44.44
N GLY A 88 -10.09 11.78 -45.41
CA GLY A 88 -11.55 11.73 -45.14
C GLY A 88 -11.90 10.63 -44.17
N ALA A 89 -11.23 9.48 -44.29
CA ALA A 89 -11.38 8.37 -43.35
C ALA A 89 -10.88 8.73 -41.95
N GLU A 90 -9.68 9.26 -41.81
CA GLU A 90 -9.12 9.68 -40.51
C GLU A 90 -10.01 10.68 -39.80
N THR A 91 -10.51 11.69 -40.51
CA THR A 91 -11.43 12.67 -39.93
C THR A 91 -12.71 12.00 -39.42
N ARG A 92 -13.25 11.04 -40.18
CA ARG A 92 -14.50 10.36 -39.82
C ARG A 92 -14.29 9.36 -38.68
N ILE A 93 -13.18 8.61 -38.70
CA ILE A 93 -12.75 7.71 -37.64
C ILE A 93 -12.57 8.51 -36.34
N SER A 94 -11.88 9.65 -36.38
CA SER A 94 -11.76 10.56 -35.24
C SER A 94 -13.10 10.94 -34.63
N ALA A 95 -14.02 11.42 -35.46
CA ALA A 95 -15.32 11.86 -34.97
C ALA A 95 -16.13 10.73 -34.32
N ILE A 96 -16.06 9.52 -34.88
CA ILE A 96 -16.75 8.32 -34.36
C ILE A 96 -16.06 7.83 -33.08
N LEU A 97 -14.75 7.61 -33.10
CA LEU A 97 -14.02 7.08 -31.95
C LEU A 97 -14.03 8.04 -30.75
N ASP A 98 -13.86 9.34 -30.99
CA ASP A 98 -13.96 10.33 -29.94
C ASP A 98 -15.34 10.38 -29.30
N GLY A 99 -16.39 10.25 -30.12
CA GLY A 99 -17.78 10.17 -29.67
C GLY A 99 -18.04 8.91 -28.83
N GLU A 100 -17.68 7.74 -29.34
CA GLU A 100 -17.92 6.46 -28.64
C GLU A 100 -17.03 6.31 -27.42
N THR A 101 -15.79 6.80 -27.45
CA THR A 101 -14.92 6.84 -26.26
C THR A 101 -15.54 7.69 -25.16
N ARG A 102 -16.03 8.91 -25.51
CA ARG A 102 -16.69 9.79 -24.54
C ARG A 102 -17.93 9.14 -23.97
N ASN A 103 -18.78 8.53 -24.81
CA ASN A 103 -20.01 7.90 -24.40
C ASN A 103 -19.75 6.71 -23.47
N SER A 104 -18.76 5.88 -23.80
CA SER A 104 -18.44 4.71 -23.01
C SER A 104 -17.79 5.11 -21.66
N VAL A 105 -16.81 6.00 -21.68
CA VAL A 105 -16.14 6.47 -20.44
C VAL A 105 -17.14 7.16 -19.50
N ALA A 106 -18.10 7.93 -20.03
CA ALA A 106 -19.11 8.60 -19.21
C ALA A 106 -20.10 7.64 -18.52
N ARG A 107 -20.20 6.38 -18.96
CA ARG A 107 -21.04 5.34 -18.35
C ARG A 107 -20.33 4.56 -17.23
N HIS A 108 -19.01 4.65 -17.16
CA HIS A 108 -18.18 3.87 -16.24
C HIS A 108 -17.48 4.75 -15.22
N ASP A 109 -17.19 4.18 -14.04
CA ASP A 109 -16.43 4.85 -13.01
C ASP A 109 -14.94 4.86 -13.38
N LEU A 110 -14.23 5.86 -12.88
CA LEU A 110 -12.82 6.03 -13.17
C LEU A 110 -11.99 4.77 -12.90
N VAL A 111 -12.31 4.06 -11.82
CA VAL A 111 -11.60 2.83 -11.43
C VAL A 111 -11.73 1.76 -12.51
N GLU A 112 -12.90 1.60 -13.12
CA GLU A 112 -13.16 0.64 -14.20
C GLU A 112 -12.43 1.02 -15.50
N VAL A 113 -12.32 2.32 -15.79
CA VAL A 113 -11.60 2.82 -16.97
C VAL A 113 -10.08 2.58 -16.84
N VAL A 114 -9.53 2.67 -15.62
CA VAL A 114 -8.09 2.55 -15.36
C VAL A 114 -7.67 1.10 -15.13
N ARG A 115 -8.41 0.36 -14.33
CA ARG A 115 -8.05 -1.02 -13.90
C ARG A 115 -8.56 -2.07 -14.88
N ASN A 116 -7.81 -3.15 -14.99
CA ASN A 116 -8.15 -4.27 -15.87
C ASN A 116 -8.64 -5.53 -15.12
N SER A 117 -8.27 -5.66 -13.84
CA SER A 117 -8.64 -6.79 -13.00
C SER A 117 -8.71 -6.40 -11.54
N ASN A 118 -9.49 -7.13 -10.76
CA ASN A 118 -9.42 -7.09 -9.30
C ASN A 118 -8.11 -7.78 -8.89
N ARG A 119 -7.18 -7.01 -8.30
CA ARG A 119 -6.00 -7.60 -7.66
C ARG A 119 -6.44 -8.19 -6.33
N ASP A 120 -6.05 -9.42 -6.06
CA ASP A 120 -6.10 -9.94 -4.70
C ASP A 120 -5.21 -9.06 -3.83
N THR A 121 -5.84 -8.35 -2.92
CA THR A 121 -5.16 -7.47 -1.95
C THR A 121 -4.29 -8.27 -0.98
N ALA A 122 -4.45 -9.58 -0.92
CA ALA A 122 -3.66 -10.49 -0.09
C ALA A 122 -2.14 -10.40 -0.35
N ASP A 123 -1.71 -10.14 -1.59
CA ASP A 123 -0.29 -10.02 -1.93
C ASP A 123 0.35 -8.67 -1.56
N ILE A 124 -0.46 -7.66 -1.22
CA ILE A 124 0.03 -6.33 -0.82
C ILE A 124 -0.02 -6.16 0.69
N LEU A 125 -0.74 -7.04 1.38
CA LEU A 125 -1.08 -6.94 2.79
C LEU A 125 -0.43 -8.04 3.63
N LEU A 126 0.85 -8.29 3.42
CA LEU A 126 1.60 -9.17 4.30
C LEU A 126 1.68 -8.66 5.75
N ASP A 127 1.24 -7.42 6.04
CA ASP A 127 1.33 -6.83 7.38
C ASP A 127 0.14 -5.93 7.80
N ALA A 128 -1.01 -5.97 7.15
CA ALA A 128 -2.14 -5.14 7.56
C ALA A 128 -3.36 -6.00 7.90
N GLU A 129 -3.39 -6.50 9.12
CA GLU A 129 -4.63 -6.83 9.81
C GLU A 129 -5.43 -5.52 9.97
N GLU A 130 -6.65 -5.52 9.42
CA GLU A 130 -7.71 -4.54 9.58
C GLU A 130 -7.62 -3.22 8.80
N GLU A 131 -8.68 -2.99 8.03
CA GLU A 131 -8.98 -1.85 7.17
C GLU A 131 -8.12 -1.71 5.91
N THR A 132 -8.16 -2.73 5.07
CA THR A 132 -8.04 -2.55 3.63
C THR A 132 -8.96 -1.42 3.23
N ALA A 133 -8.42 -0.32 2.73
CA ALA A 133 -9.17 0.51 1.82
C ALA A 133 -9.82 -0.46 0.84
N ILE A 134 -11.12 -0.68 0.95
CA ILE A 134 -11.90 -1.53 0.07
C ILE A 134 -11.63 -0.95 -1.30
N LEU A 135 -10.68 -1.55 -2.02
CA LEU A 135 -10.44 -1.19 -3.41
C LEU A 135 -11.76 -1.47 -4.08
N GLU A 136 -12.45 -0.42 -4.53
CA GLU A 136 -13.72 -0.54 -5.23
C GLU A 136 -13.61 -1.68 -6.24
N GLU A 137 -14.47 -2.67 -6.09
CA GLU A 137 -14.46 -3.85 -6.92
C GLU A 137 -14.89 -3.46 -8.33
N ILE A 138 -14.06 -3.77 -9.32
CA ILE A 138 -14.41 -3.49 -10.71
C ILE A 138 -15.29 -4.62 -11.22
N GLN A 139 -16.37 -4.26 -11.91
CA GLN A 139 -17.31 -5.19 -12.52
C GLN A 139 -16.94 -5.48 -13.97
N ILE A 140 -16.54 -4.47 -14.71
CA ILE A 140 -16.33 -4.53 -16.17
C ILE A 140 -14.84 -4.44 -16.51
N GLY A 141 -14.13 -3.46 -16.05
CA GLY A 141 -12.71 -3.25 -16.31
C GLY A 141 -12.38 -2.71 -17.70
N ARG A 142 -11.15 -2.19 -17.82
CA ARG A 142 -10.68 -1.45 -19.00
C ARG A 142 -10.76 -2.23 -20.31
N ALA A 143 -10.47 -3.54 -20.30
CA ALA A 143 -10.47 -4.35 -21.51
C ALA A 143 -11.87 -4.47 -22.11
N GLU A 144 -12.88 -4.59 -21.28
CA GLU A 144 -14.26 -4.64 -21.68
C GLU A 144 -14.75 -3.32 -22.24
N ILE A 145 -14.42 -2.22 -21.59
CA ILE A 145 -14.72 -0.86 -22.07
C ILE A 145 -14.12 -0.62 -23.46
N GLN A 146 -12.89 -1.05 -23.68
CA GLN A 146 -12.26 -0.97 -25.01
C GLN A 146 -13.00 -1.82 -26.06
N ARG A 147 -13.54 -2.97 -25.66
CA ARG A 147 -14.36 -3.83 -26.55
C ARG A 147 -15.68 -3.15 -26.88
N GLU A 148 -16.39 -2.59 -25.91
CA GLU A 148 -17.61 -1.82 -26.13
C GLU A 148 -17.39 -0.67 -27.12
N ILE A 149 -16.32 0.11 -26.92
CA ILE A 149 -15.96 1.22 -27.83
C ILE A 149 -15.74 0.70 -29.24
N ARG A 150 -14.98 -0.38 -29.39
CA ARG A 150 -14.71 -0.99 -30.69
C ARG A 150 -15.98 -1.47 -31.38
N GLU A 151 -16.88 -2.14 -30.67
CA GLU A 151 -18.13 -2.68 -31.24
C GLU A 151 -19.11 -1.57 -31.64
N ALA A 152 -19.25 -0.54 -30.80
CA ALA A 152 -20.08 0.62 -31.09
C ALA A 152 -19.55 1.42 -32.31
N ALA A 153 -18.24 1.65 -32.34
CA ALA A 153 -17.61 2.36 -33.46
C ALA A 153 -17.67 1.51 -34.75
N GLN A 154 -17.48 0.19 -34.67
CA GLN A 154 -17.55 -0.69 -35.83
C GLN A 154 -18.91 -0.63 -36.52
N ALA A 155 -20.00 -0.57 -35.75
CA ALA A 155 -21.34 -0.44 -36.32
C ALA A 155 -21.49 0.76 -37.28
N SER A 156 -20.89 1.89 -36.88
CA SER A 156 -20.90 3.14 -37.68
C SER A 156 -19.89 3.10 -38.83
N LEU A 157 -18.78 2.39 -38.68
CA LEU A 157 -17.70 2.29 -39.67
C LEU A 157 -17.98 1.28 -40.79
N ASN A 158 -18.83 0.29 -40.54
CA ASN A 158 -19.25 -0.69 -41.57
C ASN A 158 -19.86 -0.01 -42.78
N ASP A 159 -20.69 1.02 -42.59
CA ASP A 159 -21.32 1.78 -43.67
C ASP A 159 -20.33 2.63 -44.49
N LEU A 160 -19.10 2.69 -44.04
CA LEU A 160 -18.01 3.44 -44.68
C LEU A 160 -16.97 2.51 -45.35
N GLY A 161 -17.18 1.19 -45.27
CA GLY A 161 -16.25 0.19 -45.82
C GLY A 161 -14.96 0.07 -45.00
N ILE A 162 -15.00 0.41 -43.69
CA ILE A 162 -13.89 0.37 -42.76
C ILE A 162 -14.12 -0.76 -41.74
N GLU A 163 -13.11 -1.59 -41.54
CA GLU A 163 -13.06 -2.57 -40.44
C GLU A 163 -12.11 -2.10 -39.36
N LEU A 164 -12.60 -2.02 -38.13
CA LEU A 164 -11.85 -1.64 -36.94
C LEU A 164 -11.31 -2.89 -36.26
N LEU A 165 -9.99 -3.10 -36.32
CA LEU A 165 -9.34 -4.29 -35.78
C LEU A 165 -9.20 -4.24 -34.26
N ASP A 166 -8.77 -3.09 -33.75
CA ASP A 166 -8.50 -2.89 -32.33
C ASP A 166 -8.67 -1.44 -31.92
N VAL A 167 -9.10 -1.23 -30.67
CA VAL A 167 -9.18 0.11 -30.04
C VAL A 167 -8.53 0.01 -28.67
N ARG A 168 -7.62 0.91 -28.37
CA ARG A 168 -6.92 0.95 -27.10
C ARG A 168 -6.94 2.35 -26.50
N LEU A 169 -7.21 2.40 -25.22
CA LEU A 169 -6.95 3.61 -24.41
C LEU A 169 -5.45 3.63 -24.10
N LYS A 170 -4.71 4.52 -24.74
CA LYS A 170 -3.24 4.57 -24.70
C LYS A 170 -2.77 5.17 -23.38
N ARG A 171 -3.33 6.31 -23.01
CA ARG A 171 -3.01 7.04 -21.78
C ARG A 171 -4.28 7.57 -21.14
N ILE A 172 -4.31 7.51 -19.81
CA ILE A 172 -5.38 8.09 -19.00
C ILE A 172 -4.67 8.92 -17.93
N ASN A 173 -4.92 10.22 -17.94
CA ASN A 173 -4.35 11.16 -16.97
C ASN A 173 -5.49 11.92 -16.26
N TYR A 174 -5.28 12.27 -15.01
CA TYR A 174 -6.16 13.21 -14.34
C TYR A 174 -6.00 14.61 -14.91
N VAL A 175 -7.06 15.39 -14.89
CA VAL A 175 -6.98 16.84 -15.07
C VAL A 175 -6.23 17.41 -13.86
N GLU A 176 -5.44 18.45 -14.05
CA GLU A 176 -4.53 19.02 -13.05
C GLU A 176 -5.23 19.31 -11.71
N GLU A 177 -6.44 19.85 -11.74
CA GLU A 177 -7.25 20.12 -10.56
C GLU A 177 -7.57 18.84 -9.76
N VAL A 178 -7.97 17.77 -10.45
CA VAL A 178 -8.29 16.48 -9.84
C VAL A 178 -7.01 15.78 -9.34
N GLN A 179 -5.90 15.96 -10.05
CA GLN A 179 -4.62 15.38 -9.67
C GLN A 179 -4.12 15.91 -8.31
N VAL A 180 -4.26 17.21 -8.07
CA VAL A 180 -3.89 17.84 -6.80
C VAL A 180 -4.72 17.26 -5.65
N ASP A 181 -6.03 17.15 -5.81
CA ASP A 181 -6.92 16.60 -4.79
C ASP A 181 -6.64 15.13 -4.48
N VAL A 182 -6.37 14.34 -5.52
CA VAL A 182 -6.00 12.92 -5.36
C VAL A 182 -4.68 12.79 -4.62
N PHE A 183 -3.66 13.59 -4.97
CA PHE A 183 -2.37 13.55 -4.29
C PHE A 183 -2.47 14.00 -2.84
N GLN A 184 -3.23 15.04 -2.54
CA GLN A 184 -3.45 15.48 -1.15
C GLN A 184 -4.13 14.39 -0.32
N ARG A 185 -5.14 13.71 -0.89
CA ARG A 185 -5.80 12.57 -0.23
C ARG A 185 -4.81 11.43 0.02
N MET A 186 -3.98 11.07 -0.97
CA MET A 186 -2.97 10.03 -0.81
C MET A 186 -1.93 10.38 0.26
N ILE A 187 -1.50 11.66 0.31
CA ILE A 187 -0.56 12.14 1.34
C ILE A 187 -1.22 12.05 2.72
N ALA A 188 -2.45 12.52 2.87
CA ALA A 188 -3.18 12.45 4.13
C ALA A 188 -3.38 11.01 4.60
N GLU A 189 -3.71 10.10 3.68
CA GLU A 189 -3.84 8.67 3.97
C GLU A 189 -2.52 8.04 4.42
N ARG A 190 -1.43 8.34 3.73
CA ARG A 190 -0.09 7.88 4.13
C ARG A 190 0.33 8.42 5.49
N GLN A 191 0.01 9.67 5.79
CA GLN A 191 0.28 10.26 7.09
C GLN A 191 -0.55 9.60 8.20
N ARG A 192 -1.83 9.28 7.94
CA ARG A 192 -2.70 8.55 8.86
C ARG A 192 -2.13 7.17 9.19
N ILE A 193 -1.74 6.42 8.16
CA ILE A 193 -1.12 5.09 8.30
C ILE A 193 0.18 5.19 9.12
N ALA A 194 1.06 6.13 8.78
CA ALA A 194 2.32 6.34 9.49
C ALA A 194 2.10 6.74 10.96
N SER A 195 1.09 7.58 11.24
CA SER A 195 0.72 7.96 12.61
C SER A 195 0.21 6.76 13.41
N ARG A 196 -0.63 5.91 12.80
CA ARG A 196 -1.12 4.68 13.43
C ARG A 196 0.04 3.76 13.84
N TYR A 197 0.92 3.41 12.90
CA TYR A 197 2.07 2.55 13.21
C TYR A 197 3.01 3.14 14.27
N ARG A 198 3.17 4.47 14.27
CA ARG A 198 3.96 5.14 15.33
C ARG A 198 3.29 4.99 16.69
N SER A 199 1.99 5.23 16.78
CA SER A 199 1.24 5.09 18.03
C SER A 199 1.21 3.64 18.53
N GLU A 200 1.07 2.67 17.62
CA GLU A 200 1.16 1.24 17.95
C GLU A 200 2.56 0.88 18.49
N GLY A 201 3.61 1.37 17.82
CA GLY A 201 5.00 1.18 18.26
C GLY A 201 5.28 1.83 19.62
N GLU A 202 4.78 3.04 19.88
CA GLU A 202 4.89 3.72 21.18
C GLU A 202 4.11 2.96 22.27
N GLY A 203 2.92 2.45 21.95
CA GLY A 203 2.12 1.64 22.86
C GLY A 203 2.81 0.31 23.21
N GLU A 204 3.36 -0.38 22.22
CA GLU A 204 4.12 -1.62 22.45
C GLU A 204 5.39 -1.38 23.26
N THR A 205 6.11 -0.31 22.99
CA THR A 205 7.28 0.10 23.78
C THR A 205 6.90 0.35 25.24
N ALA A 206 5.83 1.10 25.48
CA ALA A 206 5.34 1.37 26.83
C ALA A 206 4.90 0.08 27.55
N ARG A 207 4.30 -0.87 26.84
CA ARG A 207 3.92 -2.20 27.37
C ARG A 207 5.14 -2.99 27.82
N ILE A 208 6.15 -3.09 26.94
CA ILE A 208 7.39 -3.80 27.22
C ILE A 208 8.15 -3.16 28.39
N ASP A 209 8.24 -1.84 28.43
CA ASP A 209 8.88 -1.14 29.53
C ASP A 209 8.14 -1.35 30.86
N GLY A 210 6.81 -1.34 30.84
CA GLY A 210 5.99 -1.64 32.02
C GLY A 210 6.13 -3.08 32.51
N GLU A 211 6.28 -4.05 31.60
CA GLU A 211 6.56 -5.44 31.95
C GLU A 211 7.95 -5.61 32.54
N ARG A 212 8.96 -4.99 31.92
CA ARG A 212 10.33 -4.97 32.42
C ARG A 212 10.41 -4.41 33.85
N GLU A 213 9.77 -3.27 34.10
CA GLU A 213 9.74 -2.62 35.41
C GLU A 213 9.09 -3.54 36.48
N ARG A 214 7.94 -4.13 36.16
CA ARG A 214 7.28 -5.08 37.06
C ARG A 214 8.13 -6.30 37.36
N GLU A 215 8.77 -6.86 36.35
CA GLU A 215 9.63 -8.03 36.50
C GLU A 215 10.87 -7.69 37.35
N LEU A 216 11.47 -6.54 37.13
CA LEU A 216 12.59 -6.05 37.90
C LEU A 216 12.23 -5.84 39.39
N GLN A 217 11.07 -5.23 39.67
CA GLN A 217 10.57 -5.07 41.05
C GLN A 217 10.25 -6.42 41.70
N ARG A 218 9.71 -7.38 40.94
CA ARG A 218 9.44 -8.75 41.44
C ARG A 218 10.76 -9.44 41.86
N ILE A 219 11.74 -9.42 40.97
CA ILE A 219 13.06 -10.04 41.23
C ILE A 219 13.73 -9.39 42.43
N GLN A 220 13.74 -8.05 42.51
CA GLN A 220 14.32 -7.34 43.65
C GLN A 220 13.61 -7.65 44.97
N SER A 221 12.26 -7.70 44.95
CA SER A 221 11.50 -8.02 46.15
C SER A 221 11.71 -9.45 46.62
N GLU A 222 11.80 -10.40 45.69
CA GLU A 222 12.09 -11.80 46.01
C GLU A 222 13.50 -11.96 46.59
N ALA A 223 14.50 -11.33 45.97
CA ALA A 223 15.86 -11.36 46.47
C ALA A 223 15.99 -10.71 47.85
N TYR A 224 15.30 -9.57 48.07
CA TYR A 224 15.27 -8.94 49.39
C TYR A 224 14.60 -9.84 50.44
N ARG A 225 13.45 -10.43 50.11
CA ARG A 225 12.76 -11.37 51.01
C ARG A 225 13.66 -12.55 51.39
N GLU A 226 14.31 -13.15 50.38
CA GLU A 226 15.21 -14.28 50.61
C GLU A 226 16.42 -13.88 51.48
N ALA A 227 17.01 -12.70 51.23
CA ALA A 227 18.10 -12.17 52.03
C ALA A 227 17.70 -11.96 53.48
N GLU A 228 16.52 -11.34 53.75
CA GLU A 228 16.01 -11.13 55.10
C GLU A 228 15.63 -12.46 55.80
N GLU A 229 15.11 -13.42 55.06
CA GLU A 229 14.84 -14.77 55.60
C GLU A 229 16.15 -15.46 56.06
N ILE A 230 17.19 -15.41 55.22
CA ILE A 230 18.50 -15.98 55.55
C ILE A 230 19.10 -15.26 56.75
N ARG A 231 19.04 -13.93 56.80
CA ARG A 231 19.48 -13.14 57.96
C ARG A 231 18.72 -13.51 59.22
N GLY A 232 17.41 -13.55 59.14
CA GLY A 232 16.57 -13.89 60.28
C GLY A 232 16.85 -15.32 60.80
N GLN A 233 17.09 -16.27 59.94
CA GLN A 233 17.48 -17.62 60.32
C GLN A 233 18.88 -17.64 60.98
N ALA A 234 19.85 -16.92 60.39
CA ALA A 234 21.19 -16.82 60.97
C ALA A 234 21.19 -16.13 62.34
N ASP A 235 20.45 -15.02 62.47
CA ASP A 235 20.32 -14.30 63.76
C ASP A 235 19.59 -15.16 64.80
N GLY A 236 18.52 -15.88 64.37
CA GLY A 236 17.84 -16.86 65.24
C GLY A 236 18.75 -17.97 65.69
N GLU A 237 19.56 -18.54 64.82
CA GLU A 237 20.54 -19.57 65.14
C GLU A 237 21.65 -19.02 66.05
N ALA A 238 22.19 -17.86 65.74
CA ALA A 238 23.19 -17.18 66.60
C ALA A 238 22.63 -16.94 68.00
N THR A 239 21.41 -16.41 68.08
CA THR A 239 20.74 -16.18 69.38
C THR A 239 20.54 -17.50 70.14
N ARG A 240 20.15 -18.56 69.49
CA ARG A 240 20.01 -19.88 70.08
C ARG A 240 21.35 -20.42 70.61
N ILE A 241 22.43 -20.30 69.86
CA ILE A 241 23.77 -20.72 70.28
C ILE A 241 24.24 -19.93 71.51
N TYR A 242 24.08 -18.58 71.46
CA TYR A 242 24.43 -17.73 72.55
C TYR A 242 23.57 -18.05 73.82
N ALA A 243 22.26 -18.21 73.68
CA ALA A 243 21.39 -18.55 74.78
C ALA A 243 21.76 -19.90 75.41
N ALA A 244 22.11 -20.92 74.60
CA ALA A 244 22.55 -22.21 75.09
C ALA A 244 23.87 -22.13 75.82
N ALA A 245 24.80 -21.28 75.33
CA ALA A 245 26.10 -21.08 75.99
C ALA A 245 25.95 -20.33 77.31
N TYR A 246 25.15 -19.30 77.35
CA TYR A 246 24.93 -18.48 78.56
C TYR A 246 24.12 -19.20 79.62
N ASN A 247 23.17 -20.09 79.25
CA ASN A 247 22.41 -20.88 80.20
C ASN A 247 23.27 -21.96 80.93
N ARG A 248 24.48 -22.23 80.48
CA ARG A 248 25.40 -23.18 81.18
C ARG A 248 25.85 -22.60 82.54
N ASP A 249 26.09 -21.29 82.64
CA ASP A 249 26.36 -20.57 83.88
C ASP A 249 25.80 -19.14 83.78
N ALA A 250 24.54 -18.98 84.17
CA ALA A 250 23.84 -17.69 84.05
C ALA A 250 24.44 -16.59 84.95
N ASN A 251 25.05 -17.00 86.09
CA ASN A 251 25.67 -16.06 86.99
C ASN A 251 27.01 -15.51 86.43
N PHE A 252 27.80 -16.40 85.83
CA PHE A 252 29.02 -15.99 85.14
C PHE A 252 28.73 -15.10 83.95
N TYR A 253 27.70 -15.40 83.13
CA TYR A 253 27.28 -14.55 82.06
C TYR A 253 26.85 -13.17 82.53
N ALA A 254 26.01 -13.12 83.53
CA ALA A 254 25.54 -11.83 84.12
C ALA A 254 26.74 -11.01 84.63
N PHE A 255 27.73 -11.62 85.15
CA PHE A 255 29.00 -10.96 85.58
C PHE A 255 29.76 -10.39 84.41
N ILE A 256 30.05 -11.19 83.39
CA ILE A 256 30.77 -10.71 82.18
C ILE A 256 29.98 -9.61 81.49
N LYS A 257 28.65 -9.75 81.33
CA LYS A 257 27.78 -8.74 80.67
C LYS A 257 27.70 -7.43 81.46
N SER A 258 27.73 -7.50 82.80
CA SER A 258 27.80 -6.29 83.59
C SER A 258 29.14 -5.54 83.40
N LEU A 259 30.25 -6.28 83.32
CA LEU A 259 31.54 -5.66 83.01
C LEU A 259 31.59 -5.02 81.65
N GLU A 260 31.12 -5.70 80.61
CA GLU A 260 31.03 -5.17 79.26
C GLU A 260 30.13 -3.94 79.17
N THR A 261 29.01 -3.92 79.85
CA THR A 261 28.13 -2.76 79.97
C THR A 261 28.80 -1.57 80.64
N TYR A 262 29.57 -1.86 81.67
CA TYR A 262 30.35 -0.76 82.32
C TYR A 262 31.49 -0.24 81.46
N GLU A 263 32.17 -1.08 80.72
CA GLU A 263 33.16 -0.70 79.73
C GLU A 263 32.59 0.22 78.63
N LEU A 264 31.42 -0.15 78.12
CA LEU A 264 30.70 0.65 77.09
C LEU A 264 30.09 1.95 77.62
N THR A 265 29.73 1.98 78.94
CA THR A 265 29.09 3.17 79.54
C THR A 265 30.04 4.06 80.28
N ALA A 266 31.21 3.61 80.65
CA ALA A 266 32.25 4.34 81.37
C ALA A 266 33.12 5.13 80.37
N ASP A 267 32.63 6.25 79.87
CA ASP A 267 33.41 7.24 79.11
C ASP A 267 34.28 8.04 80.08
N PRO A 268 35.50 8.50 79.72
CA PRO A 268 36.35 9.35 80.56
C PRO A 268 35.67 10.62 81.11
N SER A 269 34.53 11.00 80.51
CA SER A 269 33.75 12.13 80.97
C SER A 269 32.57 11.75 81.89
N SER A 270 32.36 10.47 82.19
CA SER A 270 31.25 9.98 82.98
C SER A 270 31.62 9.87 84.46
N ILE A 271 30.72 10.37 85.32
CA ILE A 271 30.86 10.23 86.78
C ILE A 271 29.95 9.05 87.15
N LEU A 272 30.57 7.94 87.63
CA LEU A 272 29.83 6.77 88.08
C LEU A 272 29.62 6.89 89.62
N ILE A 273 28.37 7.00 90.01
CA ILE A 273 27.97 7.00 91.40
C ILE A 273 27.52 5.60 91.79
N LEU A 274 28.31 4.88 92.54
CA LEU A 274 27.99 3.53 92.98
C LEU A 274 27.52 3.52 94.44
N THR A 275 26.37 2.91 94.70
CA THR A 275 25.92 2.65 96.08
C THR A 275 26.42 1.28 96.51
N THR A 276 26.54 1.04 97.79
CA THR A 276 27.01 -0.24 98.35
C THR A 276 26.10 -1.42 97.95
N ASP A 277 24.89 -1.18 97.44
CA ASP A 277 23.97 -2.18 96.98
C ASP A 277 23.87 -2.27 95.43
N SER A 278 24.79 -1.64 94.72
CA SER A 278 24.86 -1.73 93.24
C SER A 278 25.16 -3.17 92.80
N GLU A 279 24.62 -3.54 91.70
CA GLU A 279 24.80 -4.94 91.12
C GLU A 279 26.27 -5.22 90.84
N LEU A 280 27.10 -4.25 90.53
CA LEU A 280 28.52 -4.40 90.34
C LEU A 280 29.23 -4.92 91.63
N LEU A 281 28.88 -4.37 92.76
CA LEU A 281 29.46 -4.73 94.06
C LEU A 281 28.89 -6.08 94.57
N ARG A 282 27.81 -6.54 94.08
CA ARG A 282 27.21 -7.88 94.39
C ARG A 282 28.17 -9.04 94.13
N PHE A 283 28.89 -9.00 92.98
CA PHE A 283 29.89 -9.99 92.64
C PHE A 283 31.17 -9.88 93.43
N VAL A 284 31.49 -8.68 93.89
CA VAL A 284 32.67 -8.49 94.78
C VAL A 284 32.38 -8.91 96.21
N LYS A 285 31.12 -8.76 96.65
CA LYS A 285 30.68 -9.17 97.99
C LYS A 285 30.46 -10.63 98.20
N SER A 286 30.18 -11.40 97.13
CA SER A 286 29.82 -12.86 97.22
C SER A 286 31.02 -13.77 97.43
N LYS A 287 32.20 -13.25 97.71
CA LYS A 287 33.36 -14.02 98.09
C LYS A 287 33.60 -13.99 99.62
N GLN A 288 32.64 -14.54 100.36
CA GLN A 288 32.84 -15.07 101.70
C GLN A 288 32.09 -16.40 101.82
#